data_750a7e235070f5e09d800ce3fe853f1f
#
_entry.id   750a7e235070f5e09d800ce3fe853f1f
#
_cell.length_a   1.000
_cell.length_b   1.000
_cell.length_c   1.000
_cell.angle_alpha   90.00
_cell.angle_beta   90.00
_cell.angle_gamma   90.00
#
_symmetry.space_group_name_H-M   'P 1'
#
loop_
_entity.id
_entity.type
_entity.pdbx_description
1 polymer ?
#
loop_
_entity_poly.entity_id
_entity_poly.type
_entity_poly.pdbx_seq_one_letter_code
_entity_poly.pdbx_strand_id
1 'polypeptide(L)'
;LGTDQINRSFTKKVWAEKELVKGYTQRINFTHKTYEFIPVGDFNFGYYETSGDTTSSIRSNFDISSVNLRVRFSRKEQFIYRRTSRYSLGNLKFPVLSLDYTHSFDDVLGGDFTFDKIGAELWQYNSLGNFGMFEYTLKAYKTFGEAPYPALYIMRGNQSIFSSTLSY
;
A
#
# COMPACT_ATOMS: atom_id res chain seq x y z
N LEU A 1 10.79 -24.73 13.37
CA LEU A 1 11.67 -24.58 12.20
C LEU A 1 11.10 -23.46 11.35
N GLY A 2 11.53 -22.22 11.62
CA GLY A 2 11.18 -21.07 10.82
C GLY A 2 11.93 -21.14 9.50
N THR A 3 11.24 -21.33 8.40
CA THR A 3 11.78 -21.08 7.08
C THR A 3 11.78 -19.57 6.90
N ASP A 4 12.88 -18.92 7.24
CA ASP A 4 13.08 -17.50 6.99
C ASP A 4 13.22 -17.29 5.47
N GLN A 5 12.09 -17.06 4.82
CA GLN A 5 12.07 -16.60 3.44
C GLN A 5 12.57 -15.17 3.43
N ILE A 6 13.80 -14.96 3.02
CA ILE A 6 14.38 -13.62 2.97
C ILE A 6 14.05 -13.01 1.61
N ASN A 7 13.05 -12.15 1.61
CA ASN A 7 12.78 -11.26 0.51
C ASN A 7 13.47 -9.92 0.80
N ARG A 8 14.46 -9.57 -0.01
CA ARG A 8 15.10 -8.26 0.04
C ARG A 8 14.38 -7.31 -0.89
N SER A 9 13.99 -6.15 -0.40
CA SER A 9 13.41 -5.11 -1.25
C SER A 9 14.13 -3.78 -1.06
N PHE A 10 14.47 -3.14 -2.19
CA PHE A 10 14.99 -1.78 -2.23
C PHE A 10 13.91 -0.85 -2.75
N THR A 11 13.64 0.24 -2.03
CA THR A 11 12.59 1.19 -2.42
C THR A 11 13.19 2.59 -2.54
N LYS A 12 13.04 3.19 -3.71
CA LYS A 12 13.29 4.61 -3.97
C LYS A 12 11.94 5.29 -4.12
N LYS A 13 11.69 6.33 -3.33
CA LYS A 13 10.39 7.01 -3.33
C LYS A 13 10.59 8.51 -3.29
N VAL A 14 9.91 9.21 -4.20
CA VAL A 14 9.78 10.67 -4.20
C VAL A 14 8.29 10.99 -4.12
N TRP A 15 7.94 11.98 -3.33
CA TRP A 15 6.55 12.37 -3.17
C TRP A 15 6.40 13.88 -2.97
N ALA A 16 5.26 14.39 -3.38
CA ALA A 16 4.81 15.75 -3.10
C ALA A 16 3.38 15.73 -2.60
N GLU A 17 3.09 16.55 -1.60
CA GLU A 17 1.75 16.69 -1.02
C GLU A 17 1.39 18.16 -0.91
N LYS A 18 0.13 18.47 -1.23
CA LYS A 18 -0.41 19.81 -1.09
C LYS A 18 -1.87 19.76 -0.66
N GLU A 19 -2.21 20.58 0.33
CA GLU A 19 -3.60 20.91 0.65
C GLU A 19 -4.04 22.04 -0.28
N LEU A 20 -4.94 21.74 -1.22
CA LEU A 20 -5.44 22.72 -2.20
C LEU A 20 -6.52 23.60 -1.61
N VAL A 21 -7.42 23.00 -0.83
CA VAL A 21 -8.48 23.67 -0.10
C VAL A 21 -8.55 23.03 1.29
N LYS A 22 -8.96 23.75 2.30
CA LYS A 22 -9.06 23.24 3.66
C LYS A 22 -9.83 21.91 3.73
N GLY A 23 -9.15 20.86 4.14
CA GLY A 23 -9.68 19.50 4.21
C GLY A 23 -9.61 18.70 2.90
N TYR A 24 -9.00 19.23 1.85
CA TYR A 24 -8.74 18.52 0.61
C TYR A 24 -7.25 18.50 0.31
N THR A 25 -6.65 17.33 0.47
CA THR A 25 -5.21 17.12 0.29
C THR A 25 -4.97 16.17 -0.87
N GLN A 26 -4.03 16.52 -1.72
CA GLN A 26 -3.52 15.66 -2.79
C GLN A 26 -2.09 15.29 -2.53
N ARG A 27 -1.74 14.03 -2.77
CA ARG A 27 -0.39 13.51 -2.73
C ARG A 27 -0.11 12.73 -4.01
N ILE A 28 0.99 13.06 -4.63
CA ILE A 28 1.55 12.28 -5.73
C ILE A 28 2.84 11.61 -5.25
N ASN A 29 2.99 10.33 -5.52
CA ASN A 29 4.19 9.57 -5.21
C ASN A 29 4.71 8.92 -6.48
N PHE A 30 6.00 8.99 -6.71
CA PHE A 30 6.70 8.10 -7.62
C PHE A 30 7.48 7.08 -6.77
N THR A 31 7.34 5.81 -7.09
CA THR A 31 7.99 4.72 -6.36
C THR A 31 8.63 3.77 -7.36
N HIS A 32 9.93 3.53 -7.19
CA HIS A 32 10.64 2.45 -7.86
C HIS A 32 11.07 1.44 -6.80
N LYS A 33 10.72 0.19 -6.98
CA LYS A 33 10.93 -0.88 -6.00
C LYS A 33 11.48 -2.12 -6.67
N THR A 34 12.68 -2.51 -6.24
CA THR A 34 13.35 -3.75 -6.66
C THR A 34 13.06 -4.83 -5.62
N TYR A 35 12.59 -5.97 -6.08
CA TYR A 35 12.44 -7.18 -5.28
C TYR A 35 13.49 -8.20 -5.67
N GLU A 36 14.14 -8.76 -4.68
CA GLU A 36 15.15 -9.81 -4.82
C GLU A 36 14.77 -10.98 -3.91
N PHE A 37 14.47 -12.13 -4.50
CA PHE A 37 14.22 -13.36 -3.76
C PHE A 37 15.53 -14.10 -3.53
N ILE A 38 15.88 -14.31 -2.28
CA ILE A 38 17.08 -15.07 -1.91
C ILE A 38 16.65 -16.51 -1.68
N PRO A 39 17.15 -17.48 -2.48
CA PRO A 39 16.84 -18.88 -2.27
C PRO A 39 17.38 -19.35 -0.92
N VAL A 40 16.56 -20.07 -0.15
CA VAL A 40 16.96 -20.67 1.13
C VAL A 40 16.76 -22.17 1.04
N GLY A 41 17.87 -22.93 1.05
CA GLY A 41 17.85 -24.37 0.88
C GLY A 41 17.36 -24.78 -0.51
N ASP A 42 16.52 -25.81 -0.56
CA ASP A 42 15.95 -26.34 -1.81
C ASP A 42 14.74 -25.52 -2.34
N PHE A 43 14.33 -24.47 -1.61
CA PHE A 43 13.24 -23.59 -2.03
C PHE A 43 13.76 -22.43 -2.87
N ASN A 44 13.43 -22.47 -4.15
CA ASN A 44 13.69 -21.37 -5.07
C ASN A 44 12.35 -20.62 -5.33
N PHE A 45 12.18 -19.46 -4.70
CA PHE A 45 11.08 -18.57 -4.97
C PHE A 45 11.47 -17.63 -6.12
N GLY A 46 10.70 -17.65 -7.18
CA GLY A 46 10.88 -16.76 -8.30
C GLY A 46 9.56 -16.42 -8.97
N TYR A 47 9.58 -15.41 -9.80
CA TYR A 47 8.48 -15.10 -10.70
C TYR A 47 8.61 -15.95 -11.96
N TYR A 48 7.51 -16.61 -12.38
CA TYR A 48 7.48 -17.37 -13.61
C TYR A 48 7.19 -16.43 -14.79
N GLU A 49 8.16 -16.26 -15.67
CA GLU A 49 7.97 -15.58 -16.93
C GLU A 49 7.47 -16.63 -17.94
N THR A 50 6.22 -16.52 -18.36
CA THR A 50 5.66 -17.36 -19.41
C THR A 50 6.10 -16.77 -20.76
N SER A 51 7.26 -17.18 -21.23
CA SER A 51 7.61 -16.96 -22.63
C SER A 51 6.86 -17.98 -23.47
N GLY A 52 6.22 -17.54 -24.57
CA GLY A 52 5.31 -18.36 -25.39
C GLY A 52 5.87 -19.66 -25.99
N ASP A 53 7.08 -20.07 -25.66
CA ASP A 53 7.73 -21.32 -26.00
C ASP A 53 8.20 -22.00 -24.71
N THR A 54 7.49 -22.97 -24.27
CA THR A 54 7.65 -24.09 -23.32
C THR A 54 8.74 -24.04 -22.21
N THR A 55 9.50 -22.99 -22.05
CA THR A 55 10.53 -22.87 -21.01
C THR A 55 10.18 -21.72 -20.07
N SER A 56 9.51 -22.03 -18.96
CA SER A 56 9.31 -21.08 -17.88
C SER A 56 10.65 -20.80 -17.20
N SER A 57 11.21 -19.61 -17.41
CA SER A 57 12.37 -19.15 -16.66
C SER A 57 11.92 -18.60 -15.32
N ILE A 58 12.59 -19.01 -14.24
CA ILE A 58 12.37 -18.46 -12.91
C ILE A 58 13.25 -17.23 -12.75
N ARG A 59 12.64 -16.04 -12.67
CA ARG A 59 13.37 -14.81 -12.33
C ARG A 59 13.38 -14.62 -10.81
N SER A 60 14.55 -14.43 -10.25
CA SER A 60 14.75 -14.19 -8.80
C SER A 60 14.60 -12.71 -8.42
N ASN A 61 14.59 -11.81 -9.40
CA ASN A 61 14.46 -10.37 -9.19
C ASN A 61 13.50 -9.76 -10.20
N PHE A 62 12.81 -8.71 -9.75
CA PHE A 62 11.98 -7.88 -10.64
C PHE A 62 11.82 -6.47 -10.06
N ASP A 63 11.53 -5.53 -10.92
CA ASP A 63 11.35 -4.12 -10.61
C ASP A 63 9.91 -3.67 -10.83
N ILE A 64 9.43 -2.81 -9.96
CA ILE A 64 8.14 -2.15 -10.09
C ILE A 64 8.34 -0.64 -10.03
N SER A 65 8.02 0.03 -11.14
CA SER A 65 8.00 1.49 -11.23
C SER A 65 6.57 1.97 -11.30
N SER A 66 6.14 2.78 -10.34
CA SER A 66 4.74 3.19 -10.23
C SER A 66 4.57 4.65 -9.81
N VAL A 67 3.48 5.25 -10.31
CA VAL A 67 2.96 6.53 -9.84
C VAL A 67 1.67 6.28 -9.06
N ASN A 68 1.58 6.86 -7.87
CA ASN A 68 0.37 6.81 -7.06
C ASN A 68 -0.14 8.22 -6.81
N LEU A 69 -1.41 8.43 -7.08
CA LEU A 69 -2.17 9.62 -6.71
C LEU A 69 -3.10 9.28 -5.55
N ARG A 70 -2.92 9.95 -4.43
CA ARG A 70 -3.83 9.88 -3.29
C ARG A 70 -4.55 11.20 -3.11
N VAL A 71 -5.86 11.12 -3.00
CA VAL A 71 -6.75 12.24 -2.70
C VAL A 71 -7.42 11.98 -1.35
N ARG A 72 -7.35 12.95 -0.44
CA ARG A 72 -7.92 12.82 0.90
C ARG A 72 -8.87 13.98 1.18
N PHE A 73 -10.08 13.63 1.59
CA PHE A 73 -11.13 14.56 2.00
C PHE A 73 -11.36 14.42 3.51
N SER A 74 -11.23 15.54 4.22
CA SER A 74 -11.44 15.58 5.66
C SER A 74 -12.13 16.87 6.06
N ARG A 75 -13.43 16.80 6.30
CA ARG A 75 -14.21 18.00 6.67
C ARG A 75 -14.02 18.32 8.15
N LYS A 76 -13.60 19.57 8.46
CA LYS A 76 -13.42 20.08 9.83
C LYS A 76 -12.44 19.29 10.68
N GLU A 77 -11.48 18.63 10.08
CA GLU A 77 -10.40 17.96 10.80
C GLU A 77 -9.54 18.98 11.55
N GLN A 78 -9.20 18.66 12.80
CA GLN A 78 -8.34 19.49 13.62
C GLN A 78 -6.91 18.94 13.57
N PHE A 79 -5.95 19.85 13.47
CA PHE A 79 -4.54 19.51 13.38
C PHE A 79 -3.75 20.24 14.45
N ILE A 80 -2.75 19.55 15.00
CA ILE A 80 -1.67 20.16 15.75
C ILE A 80 -0.43 20.18 14.86
N TYR A 81 0.18 21.34 14.77
CA TYR A 81 1.47 21.51 14.10
C TYR A 81 2.58 21.45 15.14
N ARG A 82 3.51 20.53 14.97
CA ARG A 82 4.70 20.44 15.81
C ARG A 82 5.94 20.50 14.91
N ARG A 83 6.64 21.63 14.95
CA ARG A 83 7.74 21.96 14.03
C ARG A 83 7.28 21.83 12.57
N THR A 84 7.85 20.89 11.81
CA THR A 84 7.55 20.63 10.39
C THR A 84 6.51 19.53 10.18
N SER A 85 5.99 18.94 11.24
CA SER A 85 5.05 17.82 11.16
C SER A 85 3.65 18.23 11.57
N ARG A 86 2.68 17.74 10.80
CA ARG A 86 1.25 17.95 11.01
C ARG A 86 0.65 16.65 11.57
N TYR A 87 0.01 16.75 12.72
CA TYR A 87 -0.66 15.62 13.37
C TYR A 87 -2.17 15.88 13.39
N SER A 88 -2.94 14.93 12.87
CA SER A 88 -4.39 14.97 12.97
C SER A 88 -4.82 14.61 14.40
N LEU A 89 -5.70 15.41 14.96
CA LEU A 89 -6.39 15.10 16.22
C LEU A 89 -7.59 14.17 16.01
N GLY A 90 -7.82 13.76 14.78
CA GLY A 90 -9.03 13.06 14.38
C GLY A 90 -10.18 14.01 14.05
N ASN A 91 -11.21 13.46 13.46
CA ASN A 91 -12.43 14.19 13.17
C ASN A 91 -13.61 13.49 13.84
N LEU A 92 -14.10 14.07 14.93
CA LEU A 92 -15.17 13.48 15.74
C LEU A 92 -16.56 13.52 15.10
N LYS A 93 -16.74 14.29 14.02
CA LYS A 93 -18.07 14.50 13.43
C LYS A 93 -18.24 13.96 12.01
N PHE A 94 -17.19 13.90 11.25
CA PHE A 94 -17.26 13.55 9.82
C PHE A 94 -16.22 12.51 9.46
N PRO A 95 -16.56 11.54 8.62
CA PRO A 95 -15.60 10.58 8.13
C PRO A 95 -14.52 11.24 7.28
N VAL A 96 -13.35 10.63 7.27
CA VAL A 96 -12.24 10.96 6.36
C VAL A 96 -12.28 9.96 5.22
N LEU A 97 -12.41 10.44 4.00
CA LEU A 97 -12.39 9.64 2.79
C LEU A 97 -11.02 9.80 2.12
N SER A 98 -10.37 8.70 1.83
CA SER A 98 -9.15 8.67 1.01
C SER A 98 -9.40 7.82 -0.24
N LEU A 99 -9.00 8.34 -1.39
CA LEU A 99 -9.04 7.63 -2.66
C LEU A 99 -7.61 7.51 -3.16
N ASP A 100 -7.24 6.33 -3.62
CA ASP A 100 -5.93 6.00 -4.14
C ASP A 100 -6.04 5.45 -5.56
N TYR A 101 -5.22 5.98 -6.45
CA TYR A 101 -5.00 5.40 -7.77
C TYR A 101 -3.51 5.18 -7.97
N THR A 102 -3.13 3.99 -8.38
CA THR A 102 -1.74 3.65 -8.69
C THR A 102 -1.68 3.07 -10.09
N HIS A 103 -0.79 3.59 -10.90
CA HIS A 103 -0.42 3.02 -12.19
C HIS A 103 1.03 2.58 -12.18
N SER A 104 1.30 1.35 -12.57
CA SER A 104 2.64 0.79 -12.74
C SER A 104 2.97 0.73 -14.21
N PHE A 105 4.22 1.04 -14.51
CA PHE A 105 4.75 1.11 -15.87
C PHE A 105 5.76 0.00 -16.08
N ASP A 106 5.66 -0.72 -17.18
CA ASP A 106 6.74 -1.48 -17.78
C ASP A 106 7.74 -0.52 -18.44
N ASP A 107 8.97 -0.93 -18.61
CA ASP A 107 10.08 -0.21 -19.26
C ASP A 107 10.49 1.14 -18.63
N VAL A 108 9.73 1.70 -17.67
CA VAL A 108 10.12 2.93 -16.97
C VAL A 108 11.07 2.57 -15.83
N LEU A 109 12.33 3.03 -15.93
CA LEU A 109 13.43 2.70 -15.00
C LEU A 109 13.63 1.18 -14.78
N GLY A 110 13.29 0.37 -15.79
CA GLY A 110 13.40 -1.09 -15.71
C GLY A 110 12.22 -1.76 -14.99
N GLY A 111 11.05 -1.11 -14.94
CA GLY A 111 9.83 -1.76 -14.44
C GLY A 111 9.43 -2.94 -15.32
N ASP A 112 9.02 -4.05 -14.69
CA ASP A 112 8.68 -5.30 -15.38
C ASP A 112 7.16 -5.51 -15.52
N PHE A 113 6.32 -4.66 -14.90
CA PHE A 113 4.87 -4.90 -14.82
C PHE A 113 4.03 -3.65 -15.07
N THR A 114 2.98 -3.84 -15.87
CA THR A 114 1.91 -2.84 -16.08
C THR A 114 0.64 -3.29 -15.38
N PHE A 115 0.19 -2.52 -14.42
CA PHE A 115 -1.08 -2.74 -13.72
C PHE A 115 -1.63 -1.46 -13.14
N ASP A 116 -2.93 -1.45 -12.90
CA ASP A 116 -3.64 -0.37 -12.24
C ASP A 116 -4.23 -0.83 -10.91
N LYS A 117 -4.18 0.02 -9.89
CA LYS A 117 -4.87 -0.20 -8.61
C LYS A 117 -5.72 0.99 -8.26
N ILE A 118 -6.93 0.71 -7.84
CA ILE A 118 -7.85 1.69 -7.29
C ILE A 118 -8.16 1.28 -5.86
N GLY A 119 -8.09 2.23 -4.95
CA GLY A 119 -8.40 2.05 -3.54
C GLY A 119 -9.30 3.13 -2.99
N ALA A 120 -10.14 2.77 -2.05
CA ALA A 120 -10.93 3.69 -1.26
C ALA A 120 -10.82 3.30 0.22
N GLU A 121 -10.64 4.27 1.08
CA GLU A 121 -10.57 4.10 2.53
C GLU A 121 -11.46 5.15 3.19
N LEU A 122 -12.37 4.69 4.04
CA LEU A 122 -13.24 5.51 4.87
C LEU A 122 -12.87 5.27 6.33
N TRP A 123 -12.42 6.31 7.01
CA TRP A 123 -12.06 6.27 8.43
C TRP A 123 -12.92 7.23 9.22
N GLN A 124 -13.43 6.78 10.36
CA GLN A 124 -14.15 7.64 11.29
C GLN A 124 -13.92 7.24 12.73
N TYR A 125 -13.85 8.26 13.57
CA TYR A 125 -13.75 8.17 15.01
C TYR A 125 -14.96 8.83 15.65
N ASN A 126 -15.64 8.13 16.56
CA ASN A 126 -16.81 8.61 17.25
C ASN A 126 -16.62 8.49 18.76
N SER A 127 -16.92 9.57 19.48
CA SER A 127 -17.01 9.52 20.94
C SER A 127 -18.42 9.07 21.34
N LEU A 128 -18.51 8.04 22.15
CA LEU A 128 -19.76 7.52 22.72
C LEU A 128 -20.02 8.05 24.14
N GLY A 129 -19.40 9.17 24.49
CA GLY A 129 -19.52 9.76 25.83
C GLY A 129 -18.96 8.83 26.91
N ASN A 130 -19.76 8.51 27.93
CA ASN A 130 -19.35 7.62 29.03
C ASN A 130 -19.11 6.17 28.62
N PHE A 131 -19.56 5.76 27.44
CA PHE A 131 -19.37 4.40 26.90
C PHE A 131 -18.04 4.23 26.16
N GLY A 132 -17.24 5.32 26.05
CA GLY A 132 -15.90 5.27 25.44
C GLY A 132 -15.89 5.79 24.02
N MET A 133 -15.11 5.15 23.16
CA MET A 133 -14.80 5.58 21.80
C MET A 133 -15.00 4.43 20.83
N PHE A 134 -15.51 4.77 19.65
CA PHE A 134 -15.69 3.84 18.56
C PHE A 134 -14.97 4.35 17.31
N GLU A 135 -14.05 3.56 16.80
CA GLU A 135 -13.29 3.84 15.58
C GLU A 135 -13.52 2.73 14.58
N TYR A 136 -13.74 3.09 13.33
CA TYR A 136 -13.82 2.13 12.26
C TYR A 136 -13.09 2.60 11.01
N THR A 137 -12.58 1.65 10.26
CA THR A 137 -11.95 1.85 8.96
C THR A 137 -12.52 0.85 7.97
N LEU A 138 -13.11 1.35 6.89
CA LEU A 138 -13.56 0.54 5.76
C LEU A 138 -12.58 0.74 4.61
N LYS A 139 -12.11 -0.35 4.01
CA LYS A 139 -11.16 -0.33 2.90
C LYS A 139 -11.66 -1.21 1.77
N ALA A 140 -11.58 -0.69 0.55
CA ALA A 140 -11.86 -1.43 -0.66
C ALA A 140 -10.74 -1.16 -1.68
N TYR A 141 -10.22 -2.23 -2.27
CA TYR A 141 -9.16 -2.15 -3.28
C TYR A 141 -9.48 -3.08 -4.44
N LYS A 142 -9.11 -2.64 -5.63
CA LYS A 142 -9.19 -3.46 -6.84
C LYS A 142 -7.92 -3.26 -7.66
N THR A 143 -7.38 -4.36 -8.15
CA THR A 143 -6.23 -4.37 -9.06
C THR A 143 -6.70 -4.85 -10.43
N PHE A 144 -6.22 -4.22 -11.48
CA PHE A 144 -6.48 -4.54 -12.87
C PHE A 144 -5.13 -4.78 -13.56
N GLY A 145 -5.07 -5.70 -14.50
CA GLY A 145 -3.84 -6.08 -15.18
C GLY A 145 -3.04 -7.13 -14.41
N GLU A 146 -1.86 -7.40 -14.90
CA GLU A 146 -0.97 -8.45 -14.35
C GLU A 146 -0.07 -7.88 -13.26
N ALA A 147 -0.55 -7.93 -12.03
CA ALA A 147 0.21 -7.48 -10.88
C ALA A 147 0.90 -8.67 -10.18
N PRO A 148 2.22 -8.59 -9.90
CA PRO A 148 2.91 -9.62 -9.13
C PRO A 148 2.39 -9.66 -7.70
N TYR A 149 2.45 -10.85 -7.07
CA TYR A 149 1.93 -11.09 -5.73
C TYR A 149 2.33 -10.02 -4.68
N PRO A 150 3.59 -9.56 -4.58
CA PRO A 150 3.97 -8.52 -3.63
C PRO A 150 3.37 -7.14 -3.91
N ALA A 151 2.81 -6.94 -5.11
CA ALA A 151 2.11 -5.72 -5.48
C ALA A 151 0.62 -5.79 -5.14
N LEU A 152 0.05 -6.95 -4.87
CA LEU A 152 -1.36 -7.09 -4.49
C LEU A 152 -1.61 -6.48 -3.11
N TYR A 153 -2.83 -5.99 -2.91
CA TYR A 153 -3.25 -5.56 -1.59
C TYR A 153 -3.74 -6.77 -0.78
N ILE A 154 -2.93 -7.17 0.19
CA ILE A 154 -3.27 -8.26 1.10
C ILE A 154 -3.88 -7.63 2.34
N MET A 155 -5.17 -7.90 2.59
CA MET A 155 -5.81 -7.47 3.82
C MET A 155 -5.19 -8.24 4.99
N ARG A 156 -4.62 -7.50 5.93
CA ARG A 156 -4.21 -8.10 7.20
C ARG A 156 -5.49 -8.44 7.96
N GLY A 157 -5.66 -9.70 8.33
CA GLY A 157 -6.74 -10.12 9.21
C GLY A 157 -6.69 -9.38 10.55
N ASN A 158 -7.77 -9.43 11.32
CA ASN A 158 -7.82 -8.86 12.66
C ASN A 158 -6.71 -9.47 13.53
N GLN A 159 -5.70 -8.66 13.81
CA GLN A 159 -4.67 -9.02 14.77
C GLN A 159 -5.19 -8.65 16.16
N SER A 160 -5.77 -9.60 16.89
CA SER A 160 -6.02 -9.43 18.32
C SER A 160 -4.71 -9.61 19.10
N ILE A 161 -4.63 -9.04 20.30
CA ILE A 161 -3.50 -9.26 21.22
C ILE A 161 -3.23 -10.74 21.52
N PHE A 162 -4.18 -11.60 21.23
CA PHE A 162 -4.10 -13.07 21.40
C PHE A 162 -3.96 -13.81 20.08
N SER A 163 -3.95 -13.14 18.93
CA SER A 163 -3.77 -13.84 17.67
C SER A 163 -2.30 -14.09 17.45
N SER A 164 -1.94 -15.33 17.63
CA SER A 164 -0.78 -15.90 16.97
C SER A 164 -0.83 -15.62 15.45
N THR A 165 0.26 -15.30 14.91
CA THR A 165 0.91 -15.60 13.62
C THR A 165 0.14 -16.28 12.47
N LEU A 166 -1.16 -16.39 12.48
CA LEU A 166 -1.96 -16.91 11.37
C LEU A 166 -2.64 -15.75 10.63
N SER A 167 -1.87 -15.09 9.79
CA SER A 167 -2.41 -14.26 8.70
C SER A 167 -2.51 -15.14 7.45
N TYR A 168 -3.70 -15.34 6.97
CA TYR A 168 -3.97 -15.89 5.66
C TYR A 168 -3.95 -14.76 4.63
#